data_a58ed1a30ab9617e0cb2009faa067074
#
_entry.id   a58ed1a30ab9617e0cb2009faa067074
#
_cell.length_a   1.000
_cell.length_b   1.000
_cell.length_c   1.000
_cell.angle_alpha   90.00
_cell.angle_beta   90.00
_cell.angle_gamma   90.00
#
_symmetry.space_group_name_H-M   'P 1'
#
loop_
_entity.id
_entity.type
_entity.pdbx_description
1 polymer ?
#
loop_
_entity_poly.entity_id
_entity_poly.type
_entity_poly.pdbx_seq_one_letter_code
_entity_poly.pdbx_strand_id
1 'polypeptide(L)'
;RQMCIRDRDKLARLLAEQKLSVLQMIDEKLLLITRKVGEGLQMSAGKTDETLGALRERLAKIDAAQEKISSLSEQVVSLQEILANKQARGAFGEIQLNDLVSSILPPSAYSFQTVLGNQKRADCLLRLPNPPGAIVVDSKFPLESYQALRQAKSEREKLEAERFFKASVVKHIKDIAEKYIIPGETAESALMFLPSEAVYAELHANFADVVACSYRVRVWICLLYTSDA
;
A
#
# COMPACT_ATOMS: atom_id res chain seq x y z
N ARG A 1 -34.58 36.02 95.18
CA ARG A 1 -34.21 36.88 94.02
C ARG A 1 -32.74 36.72 93.60
N GLN A 2 -31.78 36.53 94.48
CA GLN A 2 -30.36 36.38 94.14
C GLN A 2 -30.01 35.04 93.43
N MET A 3 -30.73 33.94 93.74
CA MET A 3 -30.54 32.63 93.14
C MET A 3 -30.94 32.59 91.64
N CYS A 4 -32.00 33.27 91.25
CA CYS A 4 -32.45 33.32 89.81
C CYS A 4 -31.49 34.10 88.85
N ILE A 5 -30.75 35.08 89.37
CA ILE A 5 -29.78 35.86 88.62
C ILE A 5 -28.54 35.02 88.32
N ARG A 6 -28.03 34.28 89.29
CA ARG A 6 -26.88 33.39 89.16
C ARG A 6 -27.09 32.22 88.15
N ASP A 7 -28.29 31.69 88.15
CA ASP A 7 -28.66 30.59 87.23
C ASP A 7 -28.82 31.09 85.78
N ARG A 8 -29.33 32.31 85.63
CA ARG A 8 -29.44 32.97 84.32
C ARG A 8 -28.08 33.29 83.73
N ASP A 9 -27.11 33.76 84.54
CA ASP A 9 -25.74 34.01 84.10
C ASP A 9 -25.00 32.72 83.74
N LYS A 10 -25.24 31.63 84.47
CA LYS A 10 -24.71 30.30 84.10
C LYS A 10 -25.27 29.80 82.78
N LEU A 11 -26.58 29.92 82.56
CA LEU A 11 -27.22 29.50 81.32
C LEU A 11 -26.70 30.33 80.12
N ALA A 12 -26.52 31.63 80.30
CA ALA A 12 -25.97 32.53 79.28
C ALA A 12 -24.51 32.16 78.93
N ARG A 13 -23.69 31.79 79.89
CA ARG A 13 -22.33 31.30 79.61
C ARG A 13 -22.33 29.96 78.86
N LEU A 14 -23.13 29.00 79.29
CA LEU A 14 -23.26 27.72 78.62
C LEU A 14 -23.75 27.88 77.16
N LEU A 15 -24.71 28.74 76.90
CA LEU A 15 -25.18 29.06 75.58
C LEU A 15 -24.12 29.74 74.69
N ALA A 16 -23.31 30.64 75.28
CA ALA A 16 -22.18 31.28 74.60
C ALA A 16 -21.08 30.27 74.26
N GLU A 17 -20.74 29.36 75.17
CA GLU A 17 -19.79 28.26 74.90
C GLU A 17 -20.28 27.31 73.89
N GLN A 18 -21.56 26.89 73.96
CA GLN A 18 -22.14 26.06 72.89
C GLN A 18 -22.17 26.74 71.48
N LYS A 19 -22.51 28.03 71.46
CA LYS A 19 -22.49 28.82 70.22
C LYS A 19 -21.08 28.88 69.63
N LEU A 20 -20.06 29.09 70.49
CA LEU A 20 -18.65 29.14 70.04
C LEU A 20 -18.21 27.77 69.51
N SER A 21 -18.55 26.69 70.19
CA SER A 21 -18.22 25.32 69.76
C SER A 21 -18.89 24.95 68.43
N VAL A 22 -20.15 25.35 68.25
CA VAL A 22 -20.87 25.14 66.96
C VAL A 22 -20.24 25.94 65.82
N LEU A 23 -19.85 27.19 66.05
CA LEU A 23 -19.16 28.02 65.06
C LEU A 23 -17.82 27.41 64.67
N GLN A 24 -17.02 26.96 65.66
CA GLN A 24 -15.75 26.27 65.38
C GLN A 24 -15.97 25.01 64.54
N MET A 25 -16.96 24.20 64.84
CA MET A 25 -17.29 22.98 64.10
C MET A 25 -17.76 23.27 62.67
N ILE A 26 -18.47 24.38 62.47
CA ILE A 26 -18.89 24.84 61.14
C ILE A 26 -17.67 25.28 60.34
N ASP A 27 -16.77 26.06 60.91
CA ASP A 27 -15.56 26.54 60.25
C ASP A 27 -14.63 25.38 59.87
N GLU A 28 -14.43 24.39 60.74
CA GLU A 28 -13.68 23.17 60.42
C GLU A 28 -14.31 22.38 59.28
N LYS A 29 -15.64 22.22 59.28
CA LYS A 29 -16.36 21.52 58.20
C LYS A 29 -16.31 22.29 56.89
N LEU A 30 -16.42 23.60 56.90
CA LEU A 30 -16.29 24.44 55.71
C LEU A 30 -14.88 24.35 55.12
N LEU A 31 -13.83 24.41 55.93
CA LEU A 31 -12.45 24.19 55.48
C LEU A 31 -12.24 22.82 54.86
N LEU A 32 -12.81 21.78 55.45
CA LEU A 32 -12.72 20.42 54.95
C LEU A 32 -13.48 20.24 53.59
N ILE A 33 -14.64 20.85 53.46
CA ILE A 33 -15.41 20.87 52.22
C ILE A 33 -14.66 21.64 51.11
N THR A 34 -14.16 22.82 51.40
CA THR A 34 -13.39 23.64 50.45
C THR A 34 -12.17 22.89 49.95
N ARG A 35 -11.44 22.20 50.86
CA ARG A 35 -10.31 21.38 50.46
C ARG A 35 -10.70 20.20 49.56
N LYS A 36 -11.75 19.46 49.92
CA LYS A 36 -12.23 18.33 49.11
C LYS A 36 -12.75 18.75 47.71
N VAL A 37 -13.42 19.91 47.66
CA VAL A 37 -13.87 20.45 46.37
C VAL A 37 -12.68 20.89 45.53
N GLY A 38 -11.69 21.55 46.14
CA GLY A 38 -10.45 21.92 45.43
C GLY A 38 -9.67 20.71 44.90
N GLU A 39 -9.49 19.68 45.69
CA GLU A 39 -8.84 18.44 45.30
C GLU A 39 -9.64 17.72 44.18
N GLY A 40 -10.98 17.70 44.28
CA GLY A 40 -11.85 17.11 43.24
C GLY A 40 -11.80 17.84 41.91
N LEU A 41 -11.78 19.18 41.94
CA LEU A 41 -11.65 19.99 40.73
C LEU A 41 -10.28 19.83 40.08
N GLN A 42 -9.22 19.75 40.85
CA GLN A 42 -7.86 19.57 40.34
C GLN A 42 -7.68 18.19 39.72
N MET A 43 -8.25 17.14 40.32
CA MET A 43 -8.26 15.78 39.77
C MET A 43 -9.09 15.69 38.47
N SER A 44 -10.24 16.38 38.42
CA SER A 44 -11.09 16.44 37.25
C SER A 44 -10.42 17.18 36.08
N ALA A 45 -9.76 18.30 36.35
CA ALA A 45 -9.00 19.07 35.38
C ALA A 45 -7.84 18.21 34.78
N GLY A 46 -7.09 17.52 35.62
CA GLY A 46 -6.00 16.65 35.18
C GLY A 46 -6.47 15.51 34.29
N LYS A 47 -7.59 14.85 34.63
CA LYS A 47 -8.19 13.80 33.78
C LYS A 47 -8.70 14.34 32.45
N THR A 48 -9.22 15.57 32.46
CA THR A 48 -9.69 16.22 31.21
C THR A 48 -8.51 16.53 30.29
N ASP A 49 -7.40 17.04 30.82
CA ASP A 49 -6.18 17.33 30.05
C ASP A 49 -5.56 16.04 29.47
N GLU A 50 -5.50 14.97 30.24
CA GLU A 50 -5.01 13.67 29.77
C GLU A 50 -5.91 13.11 28.64
N THR A 51 -7.23 13.22 28.79
CA THR A 51 -8.19 12.77 27.78
C THR A 51 -8.09 13.61 26.49
N LEU A 52 -7.93 14.92 26.62
CA LEU A 52 -7.72 15.83 25.49
C LEU A 52 -6.38 15.56 24.79
N GLY A 53 -5.33 15.25 25.54
CA GLY A 53 -4.04 14.84 24.99
C GLY A 53 -4.15 13.56 24.16
N ALA A 54 -4.82 12.52 24.68
CA ALA A 54 -5.06 11.27 23.97
C ALA A 54 -5.96 11.46 22.73
N LEU A 55 -6.93 12.36 22.81
CA LEU A 55 -7.79 12.69 21.66
C LEU A 55 -7.01 13.40 20.55
N ARG A 56 -6.13 14.35 20.90
CA ARG A 56 -5.26 15.03 19.93
C ARG A 56 -4.31 14.06 19.24
N GLU A 57 -3.74 13.11 19.97
CA GLU A 57 -2.88 12.07 19.38
C GLU A 57 -3.64 11.17 18.39
N ARG A 58 -4.87 10.79 18.74
CA ARG A 58 -5.73 10.00 17.83
C ARG A 58 -6.14 10.78 16.59
N LEU A 59 -6.47 12.06 16.73
CA LEU A 59 -6.78 12.92 15.58
C LEU A 59 -5.58 13.07 14.65
N ALA A 60 -4.38 13.29 15.18
CA ALA A 60 -3.17 13.36 14.36
C ALA A 60 -2.89 12.05 13.58
N LYS A 61 -3.17 10.88 14.19
CA LYS A 61 -3.08 9.58 13.51
C LYS A 61 -4.13 9.43 12.40
N ILE A 62 -5.35 9.94 12.63
CA ILE A 62 -6.42 9.93 11.61
C ILE A 62 -6.08 10.85 10.46
N ASP A 63 -5.58 12.06 10.73
CA ASP A 63 -5.16 13.00 9.70
C ASP A 63 -4.02 12.42 8.83
N ALA A 64 -3.01 11.82 9.45
CA ALA A 64 -1.93 11.15 8.71
C ALA A 64 -2.42 9.95 7.88
N ALA A 65 -3.40 9.19 8.39
CA ALA A 65 -4.04 8.11 7.63
C ALA A 65 -4.88 8.64 6.46
N GLN A 66 -5.54 9.77 6.63
CA GLN A 66 -6.36 10.41 5.60
C GLN A 66 -5.51 11.01 4.46
N GLU A 67 -4.35 11.62 4.79
CA GLU A 67 -3.36 12.03 3.78
C GLU A 67 -2.84 10.81 2.99
N LYS A 68 -2.55 9.71 3.65
CA LYS A 68 -2.11 8.47 3.01
C LYS A 68 -3.18 7.88 2.10
N ILE A 69 -4.45 7.91 2.49
CA ILE A 69 -5.59 7.46 1.68
C ILE A 69 -5.78 8.38 0.47
N SER A 70 -5.63 9.70 0.65
CA SER A 70 -5.73 10.67 -0.44
C SER A 70 -4.64 10.45 -1.49
N SER A 71 -3.38 10.28 -1.06
CA SER A 71 -2.27 10.00 -1.97
C SER A 71 -2.40 8.65 -2.69
N LEU A 72 -2.91 7.62 -2.00
CA LEU A 72 -3.24 6.33 -2.61
C LEU A 72 -4.38 6.46 -3.63
N SER A 73 -5.39 7.28 -3.37
CA SER A 73 -6.50 7.55 -4.31
C SER A 73 -6.01 8.22 -5.59
N GLU A 74 -5.10 9.20 -5.50
CA GLU A 74 -4.49 9.85 -6.67
C GLU A 74 -3.62 8.85 -7.46
N GLN A 75 -2.88 7.99 -6.80
CA GLN A 75 -2.09 6.93 -7.44
C GLN A 75 -2.98 5.88 -8.14
N VAL A 76 -4.12 5.52 -7.55
CA VAL A 76 -5.09 4.59 -8.16
C VAL A 76 -5.76 5.20 -9.38
N VAL A 77 -6.11 6.48 -9.37
CA VAL A 77 -6.69 7.17 -10.53
C VAL A 77 -5.66 7.25 -11.66
N SER A 78 -4.40 7.60 -11.37
CA SER A 78 -3.33 7.64 -12.37
C SER A 78 -3.03 6.24 -12.94
N LEU A 79 -3.06 5.20 -12.12
CA LEU A 79 -2.93 3.81 -12.58
C LEU A 79 -4.09 3.38 -13.47
N GLN A 80 -5.32 3.77 -13.17
CA GLN A 80 -6.48 3.47 -14.02
C GLN A 80 -6.39 4.18 -15.38
N GLU A 81 -5.92 5.41 -15.45
CA GLU A 81 -5.71 6.14 -16.70
C GLU A 81 -4.58 5.52 -17.53
N ILE A 82 -3.45 5.13 -16.90
CA ILE A 82 -2.35 4.41 -17.55
C ILE A 82 -2.85 3.06 -18.08
N LEU A 83 -3.65 2.35 -17.32
CA LEU A 83 -4.18 1.05 -17.71
C LEU A 83 -5.27 1.13 -18.80
N ALA A 84 -5.98 2.25 -18.93
CA ALA A 84 -6.99 2.47 -19.96
C ALA A 84 -6.38 2.72 -21.34
N ASN A 85 -5.15 3.27 -21.43
CA ASN A 85 -4.51 3.61 -22.69
C ASN A 85 -3.45 2.56 -23.09
N LYS A 86 -3.60 1.96 -24.28
CA LYS A 86 -2.66 0.95 -24.80
C LYS A 86 -1.22 1.43 -24.91
N GLN A 87 -1.02 2.70 -25.25
CA GLN A 87 0.30 3.30 -25.39
C GLN A 87 0.95 3.54 -24.02
N ALA A 88 0.17 4.01 -23.05
CA ALA A 88 0.64 4.19 -21.68
C ALA A 88 0.98 2.85 -21.01
N ARG A 89 0.23 1.78 -21.28
CA ARG A 89 0.55 0.42 -20.82
C ARG A 89 1.89 -0.10 -21.35
N GLY A 90 2.16 0.15 -22.66
CA GLY A 90 3.45 -0.20 -23.27
C GLY A 90 4.59 0.53 -22.56
N ALA A 91 4.48 1.85 -22.42
CA ALA A 91 5.48 2.67 -21.76
C ALA A 91 5.71 2.26 -20.29
N PHE A 92 4.65 1.92 -19.57
CA PHE A 92 4.75 1.43 -18.19
C PHE A 92 5.56 0.13 -18.07
N GLY A 93 5.30 -0.84 -18.95
CA GLY A 93 6.06 -2.09 -18.97
C GLY A 93 7.54 -1.88 -19.33
N GLU A 94 7.82 -0.97 -20.28
CA GLU A 94 9.20 -0.60 -20.64
C GLU A 94 9.92 0.10 -19.48
N ILE A 95 9.27 1.02 -18.76
CA ILE A 95 9.84 1.70 -17.59
C ILE A 95 10.17 0.68 -16.51
N GLN A 96 9.25 -0.20 -16.17
CA GLN A 96 9.52 -1.25 -15.17
C GLN A 96 10.68 -2.17 -15.57
N LEU A 97 10.76 -2.56 -16.83
CA LEU A 97 11.87 -3.34 -17.35
C LEU A 97 13.20 -2.57 -17.22
N ASN A 98 13.21 -1.27 -17.57
CA ASN A 98 14.38 -0.42 -17.51
C ASN A 98 14.88 -0.25 -16.07
N ASP A 99 14.00 0.08 -15.15
CA ASP A 99 14.32 0.28 -13.73
C ASP A 99 14.92 -1.00 -13.14
N LEU A 100 14.30 -2.14 -13.43
CA LEU A 100 14.74 -3.41 -12.90
C LEU A 100 16.09 -3.85 -13.47
N VAL A 101 16.28 -3.78 -14.79
CA VAL A 101 17.55 -4.15 -15.42
C VAL A 101 18.69 -3.23 -14.95
N SER A 102 18.42 -1.92 -14.82
CA SER A 102 19.40 -0.95 -14.36
C SER A 102 19.77 -1.09 -12.88
N SER A 103 18.87 -1.63 -12.06
CA SER A 103 19.13 -1.86 -10.64
C SER A 103 20.00 -3.09 -10.37
N ILE A 104 20.01 -4.07 -11.30
CA ILE A 104 20.66 -5.36 -11.08
C ILE A 104 21.96 -5.47 -11.90
N LEU A 105 21.99 -4.95 -13.14
CA LEU A 105 23.07 -5.18 -14.08
C LEU A 105 23.93 -3.90 -14.29
N PRO A 106 25.25 -4.07 -14.52
CA PRO A 106 26.10 -2.94 -14.86
C PRO A 106 25.74 -2.39 -16.26
N PRO A 107 25.93 -1.07 -16.52
CA PRO A 107 25.55 -0.43 -17.79
C PRO A 107 26.17 -1.06 -19.04
N SER A 108 27.30 -1.75 -18.91
CA SER A 108 27.95 -2.46 -20.02
C SER A 108 27.25 -3.74 -20.44
N ALA A 109 26.43 -4.34 -19.57
CA ALA A 109 25.77 -5.64 -19.78
C ALA A 109 24.41 -5.52 -20.50
N TYR A 110 23.88 -4.33 -20.72
CA TYR A 110 22.59 -4.15 -21.40
C TYR A 110 22.57 -2.91 -22.29
N SER A 111 21.56 -2.83 -23.15
CA SER A 111 21.19 -1.61 -23.89
C SER A 111 19.69 -1.60 -24.13
N PHE A 112 19.05 -0.44 -23.95
CA PHE A 112 17.63 -0.24 -24.20
C PHE A 112 17.38 0.26 -25.62
N GLN A 113 16.18 -0.04 -26.14
CA GLN A 113 15.67 0.44 -27.43
C GLN A 113 16.66 0.19 -28.58
N THR A 114 17.31 -0.99 -28.56
CA THR A 114 18.35 -1.36 -29.52
C THR A 114 17.71 -1.77 -30.84
N VAL A 115 18.19 -1.20 -31.96
CA VAL A 115 17.81 -1.59 -33.31
C VAL A 115 18.67 -2.78 -33.73
N LEU A 116 18.02 -3.89 -34.11
CA LEU A 116 18.67 -5.11 -34.60
C LEU A 116 18.89 -5.07 -36.11
N GLY A 117 19.67 -6.01 -36.64
CA GLY A 117 19.98 -6.09 -38.07
C GLY A 117 18.75 -6.22 -38.97
N ASN A 118 17.66 -6.76 -38.48
CA ASN A 118 16.37 -6.83 -39.19
C ASN A 118 15.53 -5.53 -39.07
N GLN A 119 16.10 -4.42 -38.65
CA GLN A 119 15.45 -3.11 -38.42
C GLN A 119 14.33 -3.14 -37.37
N LYS A 120 14.23 -4.19 -36.55
CA LYS A 120 13.31 -4.23 -35.41
C LYS A 120 13.99 -3.66 -34.18
N ARG A 121 13.22 -2.93 -33.38
CA ARG A 121 13.70 -2.33 -32.14
C ARG A 121 13.29 -3.21 -30.96
N ALA A 122 14.30 -3.66 -30.20
CA ALA A 122 14.12 -4.42 -28.99
C ALA A 122 14.03 -3.49 -27.78
N ASP A 123 13.14 -3.79 -26.83
CA ASP A 123 13.00 -2.98 -25.59
C ASP A 123 14.28 -3.02 -24.76
N CYS A 124 14.87 -4.20 -24.58
CA CYS A 124 16.16 -4.37 -23.92
C CYS A 124 16.95 -5.50 -24.59
N LEU A 125 18.25 -5.28 -24.77
CA LEU A 125 19.21 -6.28 -25.22
C LEU A 125 20.21 -6.53 -24.10
N LEU A 126 20.24 -7.75 -23.55
CA LEU A 126 21.21 -8.20 -22.57
C LEU A 126 22.45 -8.76 -23.28
N ARG A 127 23.62 -8.23 -22.97
CA ARG A 127 24.89 -8.69 -23.56
C ARG A 127 25.51 -9.75 -22.65
N LEU A 128 25.31 -10.99 -23.00
CA LEU A 128 25.91 -12.11 -22.29
C LEU A 128 27.11 -12.67 -23.05
N PRO A 129 28.06 -13.33 -22.37
CA PRO A 129 29.14 -14.08 -23.04
C PRO A 129 28.56 -15.12 -24.01
N ASN A 130 29.26 -15.36 -25.10
CA ASN A 130 28.84 -16.37 -26.05
C ASN A 130 29.51 -17.73 -25.72
N PRO A 131 28.78 -18.81 -25.51
CA PRO A 131 27.32 -18.96 -25.52
C PRO A 131 26.65 -18.45 -24.25
N PRO A 132 25.37 -17.97 -24.25
CA PRO A 132 24.41 -17.97 -25.35
C PRO A 132 24.48 -16.74 -26.24
N GLY A 133 25.28 -15.68 -25.92
CA GLY A 133 25.33 -14.44 -26.66
C GLY A 133 24.25 -13.44 -26.19
N ALA A 134 23.95 -12.47 -27.05
CA ALA A 134 23.01 -11.39 -26.72
C ALA A 134 21.55 -11.91 -26.69
N ILE A 135 20.84 -11.66 -25.58
CA ILE A 135 19.44 -12.05 -25.41
C ILE A 135 18.53 -10.82 -25.44
N VAL A 136 17.49 -10.87 -26.22
CA VAL A 136 16.46 -9.82 -26.25
C VAL A 136 15.43 -10.06 -25.15
N VAL A 137 15.06 -8.99 -24.45
CA VAL A 137 13.93 -8.92 -23.53
C VAL A 137 12.90 -7.94 -24.11
N ASP A 138 11.69 -8.40 -24.25
CA ASP A 138 10.59 -7.59 -24.77
C ASP A 138 9.44 -7.57 -23.77
N SER A 139 8.99 -6.36 -23.39
CA SER A 139 7.94 -6.15 -22.41
C SER A 139 6.56 -6.26 -23.05
N LYS A 140 5.73 -7.15 -22.52
CA LYS A 140 4.36 -7.33 -22.98
C LYS A 140 3.39 -7.38 -21.82
N PHE A 141 2.35 -6.55 -21.90
CA PHE A 141 1.30 -6.51 -20.89
C PHE A 141 -0.08 -6.81 -21.51
N PRO A 142 -0.51 -8.08 -21.57
CA PRO A 142 -1.79 -8.50 -22.13
C PRO A 142 -2.98 -8.17 -21.19
N LEU A 143 -3.02 -6.92 -20.67
CA LEU A 143 -3.96 -6.49 -19.64
C LEU A 143 -5.42 -6.56 -20.10
N GLU A 144 -5.71 -6.14 -21.34
CA GLU A 144 -7.08 -6.08 -21.86
C GLU A 144 -7.74 -7.47 -21.87
N SER A 145 -7.01 -8.46 -22.37
CA SER A 145 -7.50 -9.85 -22.39
C SER A 145 -7.55 -10.47 -20.98
N TYR A 146 -6.63 -10.08 -20.09
CA TYR A 146 -6.67 -10.50 -18.69
C TYR A 146 -7.86 -9.87 -17.93
N GLN A 147 -8.15 -8.60 -18.16
CA GLN A 147 -9.31 -7.93 -17.55
C GLN A 147 -10.62 -8.58 -18.02
N ALA A 148 -10.74 -8.90 -19.30
CA ALA A 148 -11.90 -9.64 -19.82
C ALA A 148 -12.08 -10.98 -19.10
N LEU A 149 -10.98 -11.71 -18.83
CA LEU A 149 -11.00 -12.96 -18.07
C LEU A 149 -11.49 -12.75 -16.62
N ARG A 150 -11.04 -11.68 -15.96
CA ARG A 150 -11.40 -11.37 -14.57
C ARG A 150 -12.83 -10.83 -14.40
N GLN A 151 -13.39 -10.21 -15.42
CA GLN A 151 -14.71 -9.58 -15.40
C GLN A 151 -15.83 -10.50 -15.88
N ALA A 152 -15.51 -11.64 -16.49
CA ALA A 152 -16.49 -12.62 -16.97
C ALA A 152 -17.38 -13.14 -15.82
N LYS A 153 -18.70 -13.03 -15.99
CA LYS A 153 -19.69 -13.38 -14.97
C LYS A 153 -20.43 -14.68 -15.27
N SER A 154 -20.47 -15.07 -16.53
CA SER A 154 -21.12 -16.32 -16.99
C SER A 154 -20.10 -17.31 -17.51
N GLU A 155 -20.40 -18.60 -17.47
CA GLU A 155 -19.52 -19.65 -18.02
C GLU A 155 -19.22 -19.43 -19.51
N ARG A 156 -20.17 -18.90 -20.27
CA ARG A 156 -19.97 -18.57 -21.68
C ARG A 156 -18.96 -17.44 -21.86
N GLU A 157 -19.11 -16.34 -21.09
CA GLU A 157 -18.19 -15.21 -21.10
C GLU A 157 -16.79 -15.65 -20.69
N LYS A 158 -16.69 -16.51 -19.68
CA LYS A 158 -15.43 -17.05 -19.19
C LYS A 158 -14.70 -17.83 -20.29
N LEU A 159 -15.40 -18.71 -20.98
CA LEU A 159 -14.81 -19.49 -22.07
C LEU A 159 -14.34 -18.60 -23.25
N GLU A 160 -15.11 -17.57 -23.59
CA GLU A 160 -14.73 -16.58 -24.61
C GLU A 160 -13.50 -15.76 -24.17
N ALA A 161 -13.46 -15.31 -22.92
CA ALA A 161 -12.34 -14.56 -22.35
C ALA A 161 -11.06 -15.41 -22.23
N GLU A 162 -11.17 -16.68 -21.86
CA GLU A 162 -10.04 -17.62 -21.84
C GLU A 162 -9.42 -17.79 -23.24
N ARG A 163 -10.26 -17.95 -24.25
CA ARG A 163 -9.80 -18.02 -25.65
C ARG A 163 -9.12 -16.75 -26.11
N PHE A 164 -9.69 -15.60 -25.75
CA PHE A 164 -9.13 -14.29 -26.08
C PHE A 164 -7.77 -14.07 -25.39
N PHE A 165 -7.66 -14.37 -24.09
CA PHE A 165 -6.42 -14.26 -23.34
C PHE A 165 -5.33 -15.17 -23.92
N LYS A 166 -5.66 -16.44 -24.17
CA LYS A 166 -4.77 -17.42 -24.78
C LYS A 166 -4.26 -16.95 -26.15
N ALA A 167 -5.16 -16.53 -27.02
CA ALA A 167 -4.80 -16.05 -28.36
C ALA A 167 -3.89 -14.82 -28.31
N SER A 168 -4.17 -13.89 -27.40
CA SER A 168 -3.36 -12.68 -27.18
C SER A 168 -1.94 -13.02 -26.76
N VAL A 169 -1.78 -13.88 -25.74
CA VAL A 169 -0.45 -14.26 -25.23
C VAL A 169 0.34 -15.06 -26.27
N VAL A 170 -0.29 -16.04 -26.92
CA VAL A 170 0.36 -16.84 -28.00
C VAL A 170 0.83 -15.95 -29.14
N LYS A 171 0.05 -14.94 -29.51
CA LYS A 171 0.45 -13.96 -30.52
C LYS A 171 1.72 -13.21 -30.09
N HIS A 172 1.78 -12.71 -28.85
CA HIS A 172 2.98 -12.03 -28.34
C HIS A 172 4.20 -12.94 -28.35
N ILE A 173 4.05 -14.20 -27.91
CA ILE A 173 5.13 -15.19 -27.92
C ILE A 173 5.68 -15.40 -29.34
N LYS A 174 4.81 -15.60 -30.32
CA LYS A 174 5.21 -15.79 -31.73
C LYS A 174 5.87 -14.53 -32.30
N ASP A 175 5.27 -13.37 -32.07
CA ASP A 175 5.82 -12.08 -32.51
C ASP A 175 7.24 -11.85 -31.97
N ILE A 176 7.50 -12.22 -30.71
CA ILE A 176 8.83 -12.12 -30.08
C ILE A 176 9.81 -13.08 -30.75
N ALA A 177 9.42 -14.34 -30.93
CA ALA A 177 10.29 -15.33 -31.56
C ALA A 177 10.71 -14.92 -32.99
N GLU A 178 9.74 -14.48 -33.79
CA GLU A 178 9.98 -14.06 -35.19
C GLU A 178 10.82 -12.79 -35.32
N LYS A 179 10.67 -11.85 -34.38
CA LYS A 179 11.34 -10.55 -34.43
C LYS A 179 12.75 -10.55 -33.86
N TYR A 180 12.98 -11.34 -32.81
CA TYR A 180 14.14 -11.15 -31.94
C TYR A 180 15.06 -12.36 -31.81
N ILE A 181 14.69 -13.53 -32.34
CA ILE A 181 15.60 -14.67 -32.44
C ILE A 181 16.22 -14.67 -33.83
N ILE A 182 17.40 -14.04 -33.97
CA ILE A 182 18.08 -13.81 -35.26
C ILE A 182 19.36 -14.65 -35.27
N PRO A 183 19.45 -15.67 -36.13
CA PRO A 183 20.64 -16.50 -36.24
C PRO A 183 21.91 -15.66 -36.48
N GLY A 184 22.92 -15.86 -35.69
CA GLY A 184 24.21 -15.17 -35.80
C GLY A 184 24.27 -13.77 -35.18
N GLU A 185 23.17 -13.20 -34.73
CA GLU A 185 23.10 -11.86 -34.08
C GLU A 185 22.65 -11.96 -32.64
N THR A 186 21.56 -12.69 -32.38
CA THR A 186 21.03 -12.88 -31.02
C THR A 186 21.14 -14.33 -30.59
N ALA A 187 20.97 -14.60 -29.32
CA ALA A 187 20.84 -15.94 -28.78
C ALA A 187 19.64 -16.70 -29.43
N GLU A 188 19.67 -18.02 -29.38
CA GLU A 188 18.58 -18.86 -29.89
C GLU A 188 17.30 -18.80 -29.02
N SER A 189 17.23 -17.83 -28.12
CA SER A 189 16.09 -17.63 -27.23
C SER A 189 15.89 -16.15 -26.94
N ALA A 190 14.65 -15.78 -26.57
CA ALA A 190 14.27 -14.44 -26.17
C ALA A 190 13.46 -14.49 -24.87
N LEU A 191 13.36 -13.38 -24.17
CA LEU A 191 12.59 -13.24 -22.95
C LEU A 191 11.35 -12.38 -23.20
N MET A 192 10.20 -12.85 -22.74
CA MET A 192 8.96 -12.08 -22.65
C MET A 192 8.75 -11.65 -21.20
N PHE A 193 8.98 -10.39 -20.93
CA PHE A 193 8.76 -9.80 -19.62
C PHE A 193 7.29 -9.44 -19.41
N LEU A 194 6.69 -9.94 -18.33
CA LEU A 194 5.34 -9.59 -17.90
C LEU A 194 5.43 -8.63 -16.70
N PRO A 195 4.99 -7.37 -16.81
CA PRO A 195 5.02 -6.39 -15.71
C PRO A 195 3.86 -6.57 -14.72
N SER A 196 3.39 -7.81 -14.53
CA SER A 196 2.28 -8.12 -13.62
C SER A 196 2.38 -9.55 -13.10
N GLU A 197 2.57 -9.64 -11.80
CA GLU A 197 2.59 -10.91 -11.07
C GLU A 197 1.28 -11.68 -11.22
N ALA A 198 0.15 -10.98 -11.16
CA ALA A 198 -1.17 -11.60 -11.31
C ALA A 198 -1.38 -12.24 -12.69
N VAL A 199 -0.90 -11.59 -13.77
CA VAL A 199 -0.97 -12.14 -15.12
C VAL A 199 -0.04 -13.34 -15.27
N TYR A 200 1.16 -13.26 -14.70
CA TYR A 200 2.13 -14.36 -14.70
C TYR A 200 1.59 -15.57 -13.94
N ALA A 201 1.07 -15.39 -12.74
CA ALA A 201 0.49 -16.46 -11.92
C ALA A 201 -0.70 -17.12 -12.60
N GLU A 202 -1.62 -16.33 -13.16
CA GLU A 202 -2.78 -16.83 -13.92
C GLU A 202 -2.34 -17.69 -15.11
N LEU A 203 -1.35 -17.21 -15.87
CA LEU A 203 -0.83 -17.92 -17.03
C LEU A 203 -0.24 -19.29 -16.66
N HIS A 204 0.58 -19.34 -15.61
CA HIS A 204 1.21 -20.57 -15.18
C HIS A 204 0.25 -21.56 -14.48
N ALA A 205 -0.76 -21.04 -13.76
CA ALA A 205 -1.75 -21.87 -13.08
C ALA A 205 -2.79 -22.49 -14.05
N ASN A 206 -3.28 -21.70 -15.01
CA ASN A 206 -4.47 -22.08 -15.78
C ASN A 206 -4.24 -22.25 -17.29
N PHE A 207 -3.06 -21.85 -17.81
CA PHE A 207 -2.75 -21.87 -19.24
C PHE A 207 -1.43 -22.59 -19.56
N ALA A 208 -1.23 -23.77 -18.97
CA ALA A 208 -0.01 -24.56 -19.14
C ALA A 208 0.33 -24.87 -20.60
N ASP A 209 -0.64 -24.97 -21.47
CA ASP A 209 -0.46 -25.19 -22.91
C ASP A 209 0.14 -23.96 -23.62
N VAL A 210 -0.18 -22.75 -23.16
CA VAL A 210 0.44 -21.49 -23.65
C VAL A 210 1.90 -21.42 -23.22
N VAL A 211 2.19 -21.79 -21.96
CA VAL A 211 3.56 -21.88 -21.43
C VAL A 211 4.36 -22.93 -22.19
N ALA A 212 3.78 -24.10 -22.45
CA ALA A 212 4.43 -25.12 -23.29
C ALA A 212 4.67 -24.65 -24.73
N CYS A 213 3.77 -23.82 -25.27
CA CYS A 213 3.96 -23.20 -26.57
C CYS A 213 5.16 -22.25 -26.59
N SER A 214 5.35 -21.44 -25.52
CA SER A 214 6.47 -20.50 -25.43
C SER A 214 7.82 -21.22 -25.44
N TYR A 215 7.94 -22.33 -24.69
CA TYR A 215 9.17 -23.13 -24.67
C TYR A 215 9.51 -23.74 -26.05
N ARG A 216 8.50 -24.16 -26.82
CA ARG A 216 8.73 -24.72 -28.17
C ARG A 216 9.31 -23.71 -29.14
N VAL A 217 8.96 -22.43 -28.98
CA VAL A 217 9.50 -21.34 -29.83
C VAL A 217 10.66 -20.60 -29.16
N ARG A 218 11.18 -21.15 -28.04
CA ARG A 218 12.34 -20.61 -27.28
C ARG A 218 12.13 -19.18 -26.75
N VAL A 219 10.89 -18.83 -26.42
CA VAL A 219 10.55 -17.59 -25.74
C VAL A 219 10.23 -17.92 -24.27
N TRP A 220 11.04 -17.41 -23.36
CA TRP A 220 10.85 -17.65 -21.94
C TRP A 220 10.02 -16.53 -21.33
N ILE A 221 8.90 -16.89 -20.72
CA ILE A 221 8.05 -15.94 -20.02
C ILE A 221 8.66 -15.72 -18.64
N CYS A 222 8.96 -14.49 -18.30
CA CYS A 222 9.58 -14.17 -17.03
C CYS A 222 8.84 -13.03 -16.30
N LEU A 223 8.89 -13.12 -14.99
CA LEU A 223 8.59 -12.07 -14.04
C LEU A 223 9.91 -11.74 -13.35
N LEU A 224 10.26 -10.49 -13.28
CA LEU A 224 11.48 -10.09 -12.60
C LEU A 224 11.12 -9.61 -11.20
N TYR A 225 11.63 -10.30 -10.19
CA TYR A 225 11.50 -9.92 -8.79
C TYR A 225 12.71 -9.10 -8.35
N THR A 226 12.47 -7.99 -7.68
CA THR A 226 13.37 -7.50 -6.65
C THR A 226 12.90 -8.11 -5.34
N SER A 227 13.55 -9.17 -4.86
CA SER A 227 13.37 -9.56 -3.47
C SER A 227 14.07 -8.52 -2.62
N ASP A 228 13.31 -7.73 -1.88
CA ASP A 228 13.83 -7.00 -0.74
C ASP A 228 14.33 -8.05 0.27
N ALA A 229 15.64 -8.24 0.31
CA ALA A 229 16.34 -9.05 1.28
C ALA A 229 16.87 -8.14 2.39
#